data_6e9197b5b60d59c231ece2d73bbe1f92
#
_entry.id   6e9197b5b60d59c231ece2d73bbe1f92
#
_cell.length_a   1.000
_cell.length_b   1.000
_cell.length_c   1.000
_cell.angle_alpha   90.00
_cell.angle_beta   90.00
_cell.angle_gamma   90.00
#
_symmetry.space_group_name_H-M   'P 1'
#
loop_
_entity.id
_entity.type
_entity.pdbx_description
1 polymer ?
#
loop_
_entity_poly.entity_id
_entity_poly.type
_entity_poly.pdbx_seq_one_letter_code
_entity_poly.pdbx_strand_id
1 'polypeptide(L)'
;MSVYSDQTPNPVAAVVILAAGEGKRMKSSRSKLLHEIAGHSMLSYAVTAATAVQPEHIVVVVGHLRDQVEAHLAEIAPHVLIAVQEDQLGTGDAVQAALGQLADLNGDVIVTLGDVPMLSGETLAALLNEHRTQQAAVTVLTAQVPDPTGYGRILRDADGLVSGIVEHRDADDAQRQISEINSGTYVFDATILRAALTEIAPTNDQSELYLTDVLALVRQAGEPVGALLIDDRWQTEGINDRIQLSRMNTEVNRRILQHWMREGVSVVDPSTTWVHASVDLAPDVVLLPGTSLEGATSVAAGAQIGPDTTLIDVEVGENAVVTRTQGSLSVIGAGANVGPFAYLRPGTTLGAGGKIGTFVEAKNARIGAGAKAPHLSYLGDAVIGAGANIGAGVIFANYDGVRKSTTTVGAYDFVGSNSVLVAPVEIADGAYIAAGSTITGNVGPGELAVSRSRQRNVSGWVARKRTGTKTARAAEAALEQKEPS
;
A
#
# COMPACT_ATOMS: atom_id res chain seq x y z
N MET A 1 20.03 -20.92 48.21
CA MET A 1 19.03 -19.89 47.87
C MET A 1 19.72 -18.88 46.96
N SER A 2 19.56 -19.08 45.65
CA SER A 2 20.10 -18.16 44.63
C SER A 2 19.05 -17.09 44.39
N VAL A 3 19.36 -15.85 44.78
CA VAL A 3 18.54 -14.66 44.48
C VAL A 3 18.84 -14.29 43.04
N TYR A 4 18.09 -14.86 42.09
CA TYR A 4 17.99 -14.23 40.75
C TYR A 4 17.17 -12.97 40.99
N SER A 5 17.85 -11.81 40.98
CA SER A 5 17.21 -10.52 40.84
C SER A 5 16.56 -10.51 39.48
N ASP A 6 15.25 -10.42 39.44
CA ASP A 6 14.40 -10.13 38.30
C ASP A 6 14.72 -8.67 37.88
N GLN A 7 15.83 -8.48 37.18
CA GLN A 7 16.13 -7.19 36.56
C GLN A 7 15.34 -7.20 35.25
N THR A 8 14.17 -6.57 35.28
CA THR A 8 13.56 -6.06 34.03
C THR A 8 14.68 -5.33 33.25
N PRO A 9 14.94 -5.69 31.99
CA PRO A 9 15.96 -5.01 31.23
C PRO A 9 15.67 -3.51 31.24
N ASN A 10 16.70 -2.67 31.50
CA ASN A 10 16.55 -1.22 31.45
C ASN A 10 15.85 -0.85 30.13
N PRO A 11 14.82 -0.02 30.17
CA PRO A 11 14.17 0.41 28.93
C PRO A 11 15.17 1.14 28.03
N VAL A 12 14.90 1.19 26.72
CA VAL A 12 15.64 2.04 25.80
C VAL A 12 15.23 3.48 26.09
N ALA A 13 16.20 4.32 26.43
CA ALA A 13 15.91 5.69 26.82
C ALA A 13 15.34 6.53 25.64
N ALA A 14 15.92 6.38 24.45
CA ALA A 14 15.39 7.01 23.25
C ALA A 14 15.74 6.27 21.96
N VAL A 15 14.88 6.42 20.94
CA VAL A 15 15.22 6.18 19.53
C VAL A 15 15.19 7.51 18.79
N VAL A 16 16.29 7.87 18.16
CA VAL A 16 16.45 9.06 17.32
C VAL A 16 16.41 8.65 15.86
N ILE A 17 15.43 9.16 15.11
CA ILE A 17 15.28 8.89 13.68
C ILE A 17 15.73 10.12 12.89
N LEU A 18 16.83 10.01 12.13
CA LEU A 18 17.36 11.09 11.31
C LEU A 18 16.53 11.23 10.02
N ALA A 19 15.84 12.35 9.87
CA ALA A 19 14.85 12.62 8.85
C ALA A 19 15.00 14.02 8.19
N ALA A 20 16.11 14.73 8.43
CA ALA A 20 16.32 16.12 8.02
C ALA A 20 16.87 16.30 6.59
N GLY A 21 17.31 15.23 5.94
CA GLY A 21 18.00 15.29 4.65
C GLY A 21 17.16 15.82 3.47
N GLU A 22 17.78 16.63 2.61
CA GLU A 22 17.09 17.30 1.47
C GLU A 22 16.55 16.34 0.40
N GLY A 23 17.14 15.17 0.19
CA GLY A 23 16.69 14.21 -0.81
C GLY A 23 16.76 14.69 -2.27
N LYS A 24 17.68 15.57 -2.63
CA LYS A 24 17.82 16.20 -3.98
C LYS A 24 17.75 15.22 -5.14
N ARG A 25 18.29 13.99 -4.98
CA ARG A 25 18.31 12.94 -6.01
C ARG A 25 16.93 12.38 -6.34
N MET A 26 15.93 12.54 -5.46
CA MET A 26 14.55 12.14 -5.71
C MET A 26 13.85 13.00 -6.76
N LYS A 27 14.32 14.22 -6.99
CA LYS A 27 13.73 15.21 -7.93
C LYS A 27 12.21 15.35 -7.72
N SER A 28 11.80 15.60 -6.50
CA SER A 28 10.40 15.64 -6.06
C SER A 28 10.11 16.88 -5.22
N SER A 29 8.91 17.43 -5.30
CA SER A 29 8.37 18.42 -4.36
C SER A 29 7.84 17.79 -3.07
N ARG A 30 7.71 16.45 -3.03
CA ARG A 30 7.36 15.68 -1.84
C ARG A 30 8.64 15.30 -1.11
N SER A 31 8.64 15.37 0.23
CA SER A 31 9.77 14.88 1.02
C SER A 31 10.13 13.46 0.64
N LYS A 32 11.44 13.16 0.59
CA LYS A 32 11.98 11.82 0.30
C LYS A 32 11.32 10.75 1.17
N LEU A 33 11.15 11.03 2.44
CA LEU A 33 10.66 10.10 3.46
C LEU A 33 9.17 9.74 3.32
N LEU A 34 8.42 10.54 2.56
CA LEU A 34 7.01 10.32 2.31
C LEU A 34 6.72 9.50 1.05
N HIS A 35 7.76 9.10 0.30
CA HIS A 35 7.56 8.15 -0.80
C HIS A 35 7.21 6.77 -0.24
N GLU A 36 6.28 6.13 -0.92
CA GLU A 36 5.66 4.89 -0.44
C GLU A 36 6.35 3.64 -0.97
N ILE A 37 6.36 2.62 -0.12
CA ILE A 37 6.81 1.27 -0.39
C ILE A 37 5.70 0.35 0.09
N ALA A 38 5.12 -0.45 -0.81
CA ALA A 38 4.00 -1.33 -0.50
C ALA A 38 2.89 -0.65 0.33
N GLY A 39 2.55 0.62 -0.01
CA GLY A 39 1.45 1.39 0.61
C GLY A 39 1.80 2.18 1.87
N HIS A 40 3.02 2.06 2.41
CA HIS A 40 3.46 2.84 3.57
C HIS A 40 4.64 3.76 3.23
N SER A 41 4.71 4.94 3.85
CA SER A 41 5.85 5.83 3.68
C SER A 41 7.13 5.21 4.28
N MET A 42 8.31 5.59 3.77
CA MET A 42 9.59 5.18 4.36
C MET A 42 9.65 5.53 5.85
N LEU A 43 9.15 6.71 6.21
CA LEU A 43 9.11 7.15 7.61
C LEU A 43 8.22 6.28 8.48
N SER A 44 7.09 5.79 7.95
CA SER A 44 6.23 4.84 8.68
C SER A 44 6.97 3.57 9.08
N TYR A 45 7.77 3.02 8.18
CA TYR A 45 8.60 1.84 8.48
C TYR A 45 9.61 2.14 9.59
N ALA A 46 10.32 3.27 9.51
CA ALA A 46 11.32 3.64 10.53
C ALA A 46 10.67 3.85 11.90
N VAL A 47 9.50 4.51 11.97
CA VAL A 47 8.76 4.70 13.21
C VAL A 47 8.24 3.37 13.75
N THR A 48 7.76 2.48 12.90
CA THR A 48 7.30 1.13 13.30
C THR A 48 8.45 0.32 13.90
N ALA A 49 9.62 0.32 13.27
CA ALA A 49 10.81 -0.35 13.80
C ALA A 49 11.25 0.23 15.15
N ALA A 50 11.24 1.57 15.28
CA ALA A 50 11.57 2.26 16.53
C ALA A 50 10.57 1.92 17.65
N THR A 51 9.28 1.86 17.35
CA THR A 51 8.23 1.53 18.33
C THR A 51 8.36 0.09 18.85
N ALA A 52 8.83 -0.83 18.02
CA ALA A 52 8.96 -2.24 18.39
C ALA A 52 9.94 -2.51 19.54
N VAL A 53 10.95 -1.64 19.74
CA VAL A 53 11.88 -1.75 20.89
C VAL A 53 11.39 -1.06 22.15
N GLN A 54 10.17 -0.53 22.15
CA GLN A 54 9.48 0.07 23.29
C GLN A 54 10.33 1.12 24.04
N PRO A 55 10.85 2.15 23.35
CA PRO A 55 11.65 3.19 23.99
C PRO A 55 10.78 4.13 24.83
N GLU A 56 11.41 4.81 25.81
CA GLU A 56 10.73 5.86 26.58
C GLU A 56 10.37 7.05 25.66
N HIS A 57 11.24 7.36 24.70
CA HIS A 57 11.06 8.44 23.75
C HIS A 57 11.41 8.02 22.32
N ILE A 58 10.61 8.48 21.35
CA ILE A 58 10.99 8.47 19.92
C ILE A 58 11.11 9.93 19.50
N VAL A 59 12.25 10.31 18.95
CA VAL A 59 12.50 11.66 18.44
C VAL A 59 12.80 11.57 16.95
N VAL A 60 12.02 12.28 16.13
CA VAL A 60 12.27 12.42 14.70
C VAL A 60 12.92 13.77 14.44
N VAL A 61 14.12 13.76 13.86
CA VAL A 61 14.83 14.98 13.48
C VAL A 61 14.41 15.39 12.09
N VAL A 62 13.72 16.52 11.99
CA VAL A 62 13.21 17.08 10.73
C VAL A 62 14.02 18.28 10.28
N GLY A 63 13.99 18.61 8.99
CA GLY A 63 14.69 19.75 8.41
C GLY A 63 14.05 20.17 7.10
N HIS A 64 14.58 19.75 5.96
CA HIS A 64 13.99 20.10 4.66
C HIS A 64 12.57 19.58 4.49
N LEU A 65 11.63 20.44 4.03
CA LEU A 65 10.20 20.13 3.87
C LEU A 65 9.54 19.64 5.17
N ARG A 66 9.99 20.18 6.32
CA ARG A 66 9.52 19.78 7.67
C ARG A 66 8.01 19.77 7.79
N ASP A 67 7.31 20.76 7.26
CA ASP A 67 5.84 20.87 7.38
C ASP A 67 5.12 19.64 6.82
N GLN A 68 5.64 19.04 5.74
CA GLN A 68 5.07 17.82 5.17
C GLN A 68 5.33 16.61 6.08
N VAL A 69 6.53 16.53 6.67
CA VAL A 69 6.93 15.42 7.55
C VAL A 69 6.18 15.50 8.87
N GLU A 70 6.05 16.69 9.45
CA GLU A 70 5.29 16.95 10.69
C GLU A 70 3.81 16.60 10.53
N ALA A 71 3.18 17.06 9.43
CA ALA A 71 1.79 16.72 9.13
C ALA A 71 1.58 15.21 9.02
N HIS A 72 2.49 14.50 8.36
CA HIS A 72 2.43 13.05 8.23
C HIS A 72 2.65 12.33 9.57
N LEU A 73 3.61 12.77 10.38
CA LEU A 73 3.83 12.21 11.73
C LEU A 73 2.62 12.41 12.64
N ALA A 74 1.94 13.54 12.54
CA ALA A 74 0.71 13.77 13.31
C ALA A 74 -0.40 12.75 12.98
N GLU A 75 -0.42 12.22 11.76
CA GLU A 75 -1.37 11.18 11.34
C GLU A 75 -0.95 9.78 11.78
N ILE A 76 0.34 9.41 11.59
CA ILE A 76 0.80 8.03 11.79
C ILE A 76 1.32 7.76 13.19
N ALA A 77 1.86 8.77 13.90
CA ALA A 77 2.53 8.62 15.18
C ALA A 77 2.49 9.92 16.02
N PRO A 78 1.33 10.37 16.50
CA PRO A 78 1.16 11.64 17.19
C PRO A 78 1.91 11.73 18.55
N HIS A 79 2.43 10.62 19.04
CA HIS A 79 3.22 10.53 20.29
C HIS A 79 4.72 10.78 20.12
N VAL A 80 5.20 10.89 18.89
CA VAL A 80 6.61 11.08 18.57
C VAL A 80 7.02 12.56 18.82
N LEU A 81 8.18 12.76 19.43
CA LEU A 81 8.78 14.08 19.60
C LEU A 81 9.44 14.53 18.30
N ILE A 82 9.37 15.81 18.00
CA ILE A 82 9.97 16.39 16.80
C ILE A 82 11.11 17.31 17.24
N ALA A 83 12.32 17.08 16.70
CA ALA A 83 13.45 17.98 16.82
C ALA A 83 13.73 18.61 15.45
N VAL A 84 14.01 19.91 15.41
CA VAL A 84 14.29 20.63 14.17
C VAL A 84 15.78 20.85 14.03
N GLN A 85 16.34 20.39 12.90
CA GLN A 85 17.68 20.75 12.47
C GLN A 85 17.58 21.96 11.55
N GLU A 86 17.88 23.14 12.06
CA GLU A 86 17.74 24.40 11.29
C GLU A 86 18.79 24.50 10.18
N ASP A 87 20.05 24.25 10.51
CA ASP A 87 21.16 24.18 9.57
C ASP A 87 21.61 22.73 9.39
N GLN A 88 21.73 22.27 8.16
CA GLN A 88 22.11 20.87 7.87
C GLN A 88 23.64 20.69 7.98
N LEU A 89 24.15 20.76 9.21
CA LEU A 89 25.59 20.70 9.51
C LEU A 89 26.13 19.26 9.67
N GLY A 90 25.33 18.26 9.35
CA GLY A 90 25.72 16.84 9.40
C GLY A 90 24.90 16.01 10.37
N THR A 91 25.22 14.70 10.44
CA THR A 91 24.47 13.73 11.25
C THR A 91 24.71 13.90 12.75
N GLY A 92 25.87 14.37 13.17
CA GLY A 92 26.15 14.69 14.57
C GLY A 92 25.31 15.86 15.08
N ASP A 93 25.18 16.93 14.28
CA ASP A 93 24.33 18.08 14.59
C ASP A 93 22.85 17.67 14.70
N ALA A 94 22.38 16.81 13.80
CA ALA A 94 21.02 16.26 13.87
C ALA A 94 20.75 15.51 15.19
N VAL A 95 21.73 14.70 15.65
CA VAL A 95 21.60 14.01 16.95
C VAL A 95 21.67 15.00 18.11
N GLN A 96 22.49 16.05 18.04
CA GLN A 96 22.51 17.11 19.06
C GLN A 96 21.14 17.80 19.18
N ALA A 97 20.50 18.11 18.06
CA ALA A 97 19.15 18.69 18.04
C ALA A 97 18.12 17.75 18.72
N ALA A 98 18.19 16.43 18.46
CA ALA A 98 17.34 15.45 19.12
C ALA A 98 17.55 15.39 20.64
N LEU A 99 18.82 15.32 21.07
CA LEU A 99 19.16 15.25 22.49
C LEU A 99 18.83 16.55 23.25
N GLY A 100 18.69 17.67 22.53
CA GLY A 100 18.21 18.93 23.08
C GLY A 100 16.76 18.89 23.53
N GLN A 101 15.94 17.99 23.00
CA GLN A 101 14.55 17.77 23.41
C GLN A 101 14.43 16.89 24.68
N LEU A 102 15.52 16.24 25.10
CA LEU A 102 15.55 15.22 26.14
C LEU A 102 16.53 15.66 27.25
N ALA A 103 16.02 16.33 28.30
CA ALA A 103 16.87 17.01 29.31
C ALA A 103 17.71 16.01 30.14
N ASP A 104 17.11 14.97 30.70
CA ASP A 104 17.74 14.06 31.69
C ASP A 104 17.80 12.63 31.13
N LEU A 105 18.39 12.46 29.93
CA LEU A 105 18.49 11.18 29.27
C LEU A 105 19.63 10.34 29.85
N ASN A 106 19.29 9.18 30.39
CA ASN A 106 20.22 8.16 30.88
C ASN A 106 19.87 6.80 30.31
N GLY A 107 20.88 6.00 29.98
CA GLY A 107 20.72 4.66 29.39
C GLY A 107 21.00 4.63 27.89
N ASP A 108 20.43 3.65 27.21
CA ASP A 108 20.77 3.39 25.81
C ASP A 108 19.98 4.26 24.85
N VAL A 109 20.66 4.87 23.88
CA VAL A 109 20.08 5.65 22.78
C VAL A 109 20.33 4.94 21.46
N ILE A 110 19.28 4.61 20.75
CA ILE A 110 19.37 4.12 19.36
C ILE A 110 19.30 5.31 18.42
N VAL A 111 20.24 5.43 17.50
CA VAL A 111 20.18 6.38 16.38
C VAL A 111 20.00 5.59 15.09
N THR A 112 19.01 5.97 14.27
CA THR A 112 18.71 5.31 13.00
C THR A 112 18.29 6.31 11.94
N LEU A 113 18.11 5.83 10.69
CA LEU A 113 17.79 6.66 9.54
C LEU A 113 16.32 6.48 9.13
N GLY A 114 15.67 7.56 8.73
CA GLY A 114 14.27 7.54 8.26
C GLY A 114 14.09 6.97 6.84
N ASP A 115 15.17 6.72 6.12
CA ASP A 115 15.17 6.26 4.74
C ASP A 115 15.67 4.82 4.54
N VAL A 116 15.74 4.04 5.61
CA VAL A 116 16.10 2.60 5.61
C VAL A 116 14.86 1.77 5.99
N PRO A 117 13.90 1.59 5.08
CA PRO A 117 12.56 1.08 5.39
C PRO A 117 12.52 -0.40 5.77
N MET A 118 13.55 -1.18 5.44
CA MET A 118 13.57 -2.61 5.77
C MET A 118 14.25 -2.93 7.10
N LEU A 119 14.80 -1.94 7.79
CA LEU A 119 15.32 -2.14 9.15
C LEU A 119 14.18 -2.56 10.07
N SER A 120 14.31 -3.73 10.69
CA SER A 120 13.26 -4.28 11.53
C SER A 120 13.48 -3.96 13.02
N GLY A 121 12.38 -3.97 13.79
CA GLY A 121 12.47 -3.86 15.24
C GLY A 121 13.24 -5.02 15.89
N GLU A 122 13.19 -6.22 15.30
CA GLU A 122 13.96 -7.38 15.76
C GLU A 122 15.47 -7.14 15.62
N THR A 123 15.90 -6.54 14.52
CA THR A 123 17.30 -6.18 14.29
C THR A 123 17.74 -5.07 15.26
N LEU A 124 16.90 -4.07 15.53
CA LEU A 124 17.19 -3.07 16.55
C LEU A 124 17.30 -3.67 17.95
N ALA A 125 16.43 -4.60 18.30
CA ALA A 125 16.49 -5.34 19.57
C ALA A 125 17.76 -6.20 19.66
N ALA A 126 18.16 -6.86 18.57
CA ALA A 126 19.41 -7.62 18.51
C ALA A 126 20.66 -6.72 18.68
N LEU A 127 20.66 -5.55 18.04
CA LEU A 127 21.72 -4.56 18.16
C LEU A 127 21.86 -4.04 19.61
N LEU A 128 20.73 -3.75 20.23
CA LEU A 128 20.66 -3.35 21.63
C LEU A 128 21.19 -4.45 22.58
N ASN A 129 20.78 -5.70 22.34
CA ASN A 129 21.27 -6.83 23.13
C ASN A 129 22.77 -7.03 22.99
N GLU A 130 23.32 -6.90 21.79
CA GLU A 130 24.75 -6.98 21.54
C GLU A 130 25.51 -5.85 22.26
N HIS A 131 24.99 -4.63 22.22
CA HIS A 131 25.53 -3.46 22.91
C HIS A 131 25.65 -3.72 24.43
N ARG A 132 24.59 -4.22 25.05
CA ARG A 132 24.51 -4.53 26.48
C ARG A 132 25.41 -5.70 26.88
N THR A 133 25.47 -6.75 26.04
CA THR A 133 26.29 -7.94 26.28
C THR A 133 27.77 -7.60 26.27
N GLN A 134 28.20 -6.75 25.35
CA GLN A 134 29.57 -6.29 25.22
C GLN A 134 29.93 -5.16 26.20
N GLN A 135 28.93 -4.62 26.93
CA GLN A 135 29.06 -3.42 27.74
C GLN A 135 29.76 -2.29 26.98
N ALA A 136 29.36 -2.14 25.70
CA ALA A 136 29.96 -1.19 24.79
C ALA A 136 29.46 0.23 25.05
N ALA A 137 30.30 1.23 24.81
CA ALA A 137 29.92 2.64 24.84
C ALA A 137 29.19 3.04 23.55
N VAL A 138 29.52 2.37 22.44
CA VAL A 138 28.83 2.46 21.16
C VAL A 138 28.87 1.12 20.44
N THR A 139 27.75 0.75 19.80
CA THR A 139 27.69 -0.43 18.92
C THR A 139 27.07 -0.03 17.57
N VAL A 140 27.75 -0.35 16.48
CA VAL A 140 27.31 -0.03 15.12
C VAL A 140 26.69 -1.27 14.47
N LEU A 141 25.57 -1.07 13.77
CA LEU A 141 25.00 -2.07 12.88
C LEU A 141 25.77 -2.09 11.56
N THR A 142 26.25 -3.25 11.13
CA THR A 142 27.05 -3.41 9.91
C THR A 142 26.46 -4.49 9.00
N ALA A 143 26.77 -4.43 7.72
CA ALA A 143 26.46 -5.47 6.75
C ALA A 143 27.56 -5.61 5.71
N GLN A 144 27.71 -6.79 5.11
CA GLN A 144 28.54 -6.96 3.93
C GLN A 144 27.72 -6.77 2.66
N VAL A 145 28.17 -5.89 1.76
CA VAL A 145 27.48 -5.60 0.52
C VAL A 145 28.38 -5.84 -0.69
N PRO A 146 27.83 -6.31 -1.82
CA PRO A 146 28.60 -6.54 -3.04
C PRO A 146 29.18 -5.24 -3.65
N ASP A 147 28.44 -4.13 -3.53
CA ASP A 147 28.86 -2.81 -3.98
C ASP A 147 28.72 -1.82 -2.83
N PRO A 148 29.83 -1.50 -2.14
CA PRO A 148 29.83 -0.59 -1.00
C PRO A 148 29.90 0.89 -1.38
N THR A 149 29.77 1.23 -2.68
CA THR A 149 29.87 2.62 -3.15
C THR A 149 28.87 3.54 -2.45
N GLY A 150 29.37 4.64 -1.89
CA GLY A 150 28.56 5.65 -1.21
C GLY A 150 28.31 5.42 0.27
N TYR A 151 28.71 4.27 0.83
CA TYR A 151 28.63 3.98 2.27
C TYR A 151 29.95 4.26 3.00
N GLY A 152 29.89 4.55 4.28
CA GLY A 152 31.05 4.48 5.17
C GLY A 152 31.57 3.05 5.30
N ARG A 153 32.86 2.89 5.47
CA ARG A 153 33.54 1.58 5.63
C ARG A 153 33.88 1.33 7.08
N ILE A 154 33.64 0.11 7.53
CA ILE A 154 34.07 -0.31 8.87
C ILE A 154 35.55 -0.68 8.82
N LEU A 155 36.35 0.02 9.61
CA LEU A 155 37.76 -0.30 9.81
C LEU A 155 37.90 -1.23 11.01
N ARG A 156 38.69 -2.31 10.87
CA ARG A 156 38.97 -3.24 11.95
C ARG A 156 40.46 -3.29 12.23
N ASP A 157 40.80 -3.45 13.49
CA ASP A 157 42.19 -3.65 13.91
C ASP A 157 42.65 -5.11 13.73
N ALA A 158 43.89 -5.41 14.17
CA ALA A 158 44.49 -6.74 14.05
C ALA A 158 43.73 -7.83 14.84
N ASP A 159 43.00 -7.45 15.88
CA ASP A 159 42.18 -8.34 16.70
C ASP A 159 40.76 -8.48 16.18
N GLY A 160 40.42 -7.81 15.05
CA GLY A 160 39.12 -7.81 14.41
C GLY A 160 38.11 -6.88 15.05
N LEU A 161 38.50 -6.06 16.03
CA LEU A 161 37.64 -5.07 16.67
C LEU A 161 37.45 -3.84 15.78
N VAL A 162 36.29 -3.18 15.89
CA VAL A 162 36.06 -1.93 15.16
C VAL A 162 37.03 -0.86 15.64
N SER A 163 37.84 -0.33 14.73
CA SER A 163 38.83 0.72 15.00
C SER A 163 38.35 2.10 14.56
N GLY A 164 37.34 2.16 13.68
CA GLY A 164 36.78 3.41 13.20
C GLY A 164 35.89 3.19 12.00
N ILE A 165 35.30 4.29 11.50
CA ILE A 165 34.52 4.35 10.26
C ILE A 165 35.18 5.42 9.40
N VAL A 166 35.37 5.11 8.11
CA VAL A 166 35.79 6.09 7.10
C VAL A 166 34.69 6.29 6.09
N GLU A 167 34.27 7.53 5.89
CA GLU A 167 33.24 7.83 4.89
C GLU A 167 33.77 7.60 3.46
N HIS A 168 32.87 7.28 2.51
CA HIS A 168 33.26 6.92 1.14
C HIS A 168 34.14 7.97 0.45
N ARG A 169 33.93 9.25 0.72
CA ARG A 169 34.70 10.36 0.11
C ARG A 169 36.09 10.49 0.69
N ASP A 170 36.21 10.24 1.97
CA ASP A 170 37.48 10.35 2.72
C ASP A 170 38.32 9.08 2.65
N ALA A 171 37.75 7.96 2.14
CA ALA A 171 38.41 6.66 2.04
C ALA A 171 39.49 6.63 0.95
N ASP A 172 40.64 6.03 1.26
CA ASP A 172 41.67 5.71 0.28
C ASP A 172 41.30 4.49 -0.59
N ASP A 173 42.14 4.14 -1.58
CA ASP A 173 41.83 3.06 -2.53
C ASP A 173 41.74 1.66 -1.86
N ALA A 174 42.49 1.41 -0.81
CA ALA A 174 42.46 0.16 -0.04
C ALA A 174 41.19 0.10 0.81
N GLN A 175 40.85 1.17 1.48
CA GLN A 175 39.62 1.30 2.29
C GLN A 175 38.36 1.19 1.44
N ARG A 176 38.36 1.72 0.22
CA ARG A 176 37.21 1.57 -0.72
C ARG A 176 36.92 0.13 -1.11
N GLN A 177 37.88 -0.78 -1.01
CA GLN A 177 37.68 -2.22 -1.29
C GLN A 177 37.01 -2.98 -0.13
N ILE A 178 36.90 -2.39 1.04
CA ILE A 178 36.23 -3.01 2.19
C ILE A 178 34.74 -3.13 1.87
N SER A 179 34.20 -4.36 1.98
CA SER A 179 32.80 -4.67 1.72
C SER A 179 31.89 -4.49 2.92
N GLU A 180 32.47 -4.41 4.14
CA GLU A 180 31.71 -4.16 5.36
C GLU A 180 31.39 -2.68 5.49
N ILE A 181 30.09 -2.38 5.51
CA ILE A 181 29.59 -1.01 5.51
C ILE A 181 29.03 -0.59 6.86
N ASN A 182 29.10 0.71 7.12
CA ASN A 182 28.33 1.39 8.13
C ASN A 182 26.88 1.56 7.66
N SER A 183 25.92 1.04 8.43
CA SER A 183 24.50 1.20 8.12
C SER A 183 23.92 2.57 8.47
N GLY A 184 24.63 3.35 9.31
CA GLY A 184 24.09 4.57 9.90
C GLY A 184 23.17 4.33 11.11
N THR A 185 23.09 3.09 11.60
CA THR A 185 22.30 2.73 12.79
C THR A 185 23.23 2.31 13.92
N TYR A 186 23.00 2.87 15.11
CA TYR A 186 23.87 2.72 16.28
C TYR A 186 23.07 2.59 17.56
N VAL A 187 23.69 1.99 18.58
CA VAL A 187 23.32 2.14 20.00
C VAL A 187 24.46 2.83 20.71
N PHE A 188 24.16 3.82 21.52
CA PHE A 188 25.10 4.57 22.34
C PHE A 188 24.68 4.59 23.81
N ASP A 189 25.64 4.62 24.73
CA ASP A 189 25.38 5.17 26.05
C ASP A 189 25.11 6.67 25.96
N ALA A 190 24.01 7.14 26.55
CA ALA A 190 23.55 8.52 26.44
C ALA A 190 24.58 9.54 26.99
N THR A 191 25.28 9.19 28.07
CA THR A 191 26.23 10.07 28.72
C THR A 191 27.48 10.23 27.85
N ILE A 192 27.95 9.12 27.31
CA ILE A 192 29.12 9.09 26.41
C ILE A 192 28.80 9.82 25.10
N LEU A 193 27.64 9.56 24.53
CA LEU A 193 27.19 10.24 23.31
C LEU A 193 27.13 11.76 23.48
N ARG A 194 26.54 12.26 24.57
CA ARG A 194 26.53 13.71 24.86
C ARG A 194 27.91 14.32 24.96
N ALA A 195 28.82 13.67 25.68
CA ALA A 195 30.18 14.13 25.82
C ALA A 195 30.92 14.18 24.46
N ALA A 196 30.88 13.07 23.71
CA ALA A 196 31.57 12.97 22.42
C ALA A 196 31.02 13.95 21.36
N LEU A 197 29.71 14.21 21.33
CA LEU A 197 29.13 15.19 20.42
C LEU A 197 29.64 16.63 20.64
N THR A 198 30.12 16.97 21.83
CA THR A 198 30.75 18.29 22.07
C THR A 198 32.17 18.41 21.52
N GLU A 199 32.79 17.28 21.19
CA GLU A 199 34.19 17.20 20.73
C GLU A 199 34.31 16.98 19.20
N ILE A 200 33.24 16.56 18.51
CA ILE A 200 33.28 16.40 17.05
C ILE A 200 33.49 17.75 16.37
N ALA A 201 34.27 17.76 15.30
CA ALA A 201 34.61 18.97 14.55
C ALA A 201 34.49 18.77 13.05
N PRO A 202 34.09 19.79 12.27
CA PRO A 202 33.88 19.68 10.83
C PRO A 202 35.21 19.67 10.04
N THR A 203 36.06 18.68 10.30
CA THR A 203 37.41 18.55 9.72
C THR A 203 37.47 17.67 8.48
N ASN A 204 36.35 17.20 7.97
CA ASN A 204 36.22 16.32 6.79
C ASN A 204 35.97 17.11 5.49
N ASP A 205 35.99 16.40 4.36
CA ASP A 205 35.82 16.98 3.01
C ASP A 205 34.50 17.77 2.83
N GLN A 206 33.48 17.49 3.62
CA GLN A 206 32.15 18.14 3.53
C GLN A 206 32.01 19.31 4.53
N SER A 207 32.96 19.47 5.46
CA SER A 207 32.85 20.42 6.58
C SER A 207 31.60 20.20 7.42
N GLU A 208 31.22 18.95 7.63
CA GLU A 208 30.05 18.50 8.39
C GLU A 208 30.45 17.85 9.72
N LEU A 209 29.56 17.88 10.70
CA LEU A 209 29.72 17.16 11.96
C LEU A 209 29.26 15.71 11.76
N TYR A 210 30.17 14.79 11.54
CA TYR A 210 29.87 13.40 11.34
C TYR A 210 29.61 12.66 12.65
N LEU A 211 28.49 11.96 12.75
CA LEU A 211 28.23 11.08 13.90
C LEU A 211 29.24 9.92 13.97
N THR A 212 29.78 9.50 12.84
CA THR A 212 30.82 8.46 12.75
C THR A 212 32.09 8.82 13.49
N ASP A 213 32.40 10.11 13.66
CA ASP A 213 33.58 10.56 14.42
C ASP A 213 33.50 10.25 15.92
N VAL A 214 32.27 10.11 16.45
CA VAL A 214 32.01 9.68 17.83
C VAL A 214 32.67 8.34 18.13
N LEU A 215 32.67 7.38 17.18
CA LEU A 215 33.30 6.07 17.41
C LEU A 215 34.80 6.19 17.63
N ALA A 216 35.47 7.06 16.86
CA ALA A 216 36.90 7.30 17.02
C ALA A 216 37.25 7.97 18.38
N LEU A 217 36.41 8.93 18.79
CA LEU A 217 36.57 9.61 20.11
C LEU A 217 36.37 8.63 21.26
N VAL A 218 35.32 7.82 21.21
CA VAL A 218 35.01 6.78 22.22
C VAL A 218 36.18 5.80 22.35
N ARG A 219 36.72 5.34 21.22
CA ARG A 219 37.87 4.43 21.21
C ARG A 219 39.15 5.08 21.76
N GLN A 220 39.42 6.36 21.43
CA GLN A 220 40.54 7.11 21.96
C GLN A 220 40.46 7.30 23.49
N ALA A 221 39.24 7.41 24.02
CA ALA A 221 38.99 7.44 25.46
C ALA A 221 39.20 6.07 26.14
N GLY A 222 39.44 5.00 25.37
CA GLY A 222 39.63 3.65 25.88
C GLY A 222 38.33 2.88 26.17
N GLU A 223 37.18 3.41 25.72
CA GLU A 223 35.88 2.81 25.91
C GLU A 223 35.61 1.73 24.86
N PRO A 224 34.82 0.66 25.17
CA PRO A 224 34.54 -0.42 24.25
C PRO A 224 33.65 0.02 23.07
N VAL A 225 34.04 -0.39 21.86
CA VAL A 225 33.26 -0.19 20.63
C VAL A 225 32.84 -1.54 20.06
N GLY A 226 31.54 -1.79 19.96
CA GLY A 226 30.97 -3.00 19.43
C GLY A 226 30.46 -2.87 17.98
N ALA A 227 30.20 -4.01 17.36
CA ALA A 227 29.52 -4.09 16.07
C ALA A 227 28.63 -5.32 16.00
N LEU A 228 27.45 -5.17 15.38
CA LEU A 228 26.59 -6.28 14.98
C LEU A 228 26.60 -6.39 13.45
N LEU A 229 27.19 -7.47 12.94
CA LEU A 229 27.14 -7.80 11.51
C LEU A 229 25.88 -8.61 11.23
N ILE A 230 25.07 -8.14 10.28
CA ILE A 230 23.84 -8.84 9.86
C ILE A 230 23.98 -9.39 8.43
N ASP A 231 23.32 -10.53 8.18
CA ASP A 231 23.33 -11.19 6.87
C ASP A 231 22.36 -10.51 5.88
N ASP A 232 21.23 -10.00 6.37
CA ASP A 232 20.23 -9.36 5.54
C ASP A 232 20.58 -7.90 5.23
N ARG A 233 21.40 -7.72 4.19
CA ARG A 233 21.87 -6.40 3.74
C ARG A 233 20.75 -5.41 3.40
N TRP A 234 19.55 -5.89 3.03
CA TRP A 234 18.43 -5.02 2.72
C TRP A 234 17.99 -4.16 3.91
N GLN A 235 18.27 -4.63 5.12
CA GLN A 235 18.00 -3.88 6.35
C GLN A 235 18.95 -2.68 6.58
N THR A 236 20.00 -2.55 5.76
CA THR A 236 20.95 -1.42 5.81
C THR A 236 20.86 -0.54 4.56
N GLU A 237 20.03 -0.91 3.59
CA GLU A 237 19.97 -0.23 2.29
C GLU A 237 19.06 1.00 2.36
N GLY A 238 19.68 2.19 2.27
CA GLY A 238 18.98 3.47 2.25
C GLY A 238 18.52 3.85 0.84
N ILE A 239 17.38 4.52 0.76
CA ILE A 239 16.79 4.98 -0.51
C ILE A 239 17.14 6.44 -0.74
N ASN A 240 17.81 6.74 -1.82
CA ASN A 240 18.23 8.10 -2.17
C ASN A 240 17.71 8.61 -3.52
N ASP A 241 17.28 7.69 -4.38
CA ASP A 241 16.72 8.00 -5.70
C ASP A 241 15.58 7.05 -6.06
N ARG A 242 14.95 7.29 -7.22
CA ARG A 242 13.81 6.50 -7.67
C ARG A 242 14.16 5.10 -8.17
N ILE A 243 15.41 4.85 -8.53
CA ILE A 243 15.87 3.51 -8.92
C ILE A 243 15.97 2.65 -7.66
N GLN A 244 16.58 3.19 -6.60
CA GLN A 244 16.64 2.52 -5.30
C GLN A 244 15.23 2.30 -4.73
N LEU A 245 14.33 3.30 -4.83
CA LEU A 245 12.93 3.16 -4.43
C LEU A 245 12.23 2.00 -5.15
N SER A 246 12.38 1.90 -6.48
CA SER A 246 11.80 0.82 -7.28
C SER A 246 12.33 -0.55 -6.88
N ARG A 247 13.64 -0.68 -6.68
CA ARG A 247 14.28 -1.93 -6.22
C ARG A 247 13.77 -2.35 -4.85
N MET A 248 13.67 -1.39 -3.93
CA MET A 248 13.16 -1.64 -2.58
C MET A 248 11.69 -2.10 -2.61
N ASN A 249 10.83 -1.44 -3.40
CA ASN A 249 9.46 -1.87 -3.60
C ASN A 249 9.38 -3.32 -4.10
N THR A 250 10.22 -3.69 -5.05
CA THR A 250 10.28 -5.07 -5.57
C THR A 250 10.66 -6.07 -4.48
N GLU A 251 11.65 -5.76 -3.67
CA GLU A 251 12.10 -6.65 -2.59
C GLU A 251 11.06 -6.76 -1.47
N VAL A 252 10.45 -5.65 -1.06
CA VAL A 252 9.38 -5.66 -0.05
C VAL A 252 8.18 -6.47 -0.54
N ASN A 253 7.71 -6.22 -1.77
CA ASN A 253 6.62 -6.99 -2.37
C ASN A 253 6.95 -8.49 -2.45
N ARG A 254 8.17 -8.85 -2.86
CA ARG A 254 8.63 -10.25 -2.89
C ARG A 254 8.52 -10.91 -1.50
N ARG A 255 8.88 -10.21 -0.42
CA ARG A 255 8.78 -10.72 0.96
C ARG A 255 7.33 -10.84 1.42
N ILE A 256 6.49 -9.87 1.10
CA ILE A 256 5.04 -9.91 1.38
C ILE A 256 4.42 -11.15 0.70
N LEU A 257 4.69 -11.35 -0.59
CA LEU A 257 4.17 -12.51 -1.33
C LEU A 257 4.70 -13.82 -0.76
N GLN A 258 5.97 -13.89 -0.36
CA GLN A 258 6.54 -15.07 0.28
C GLN A 258 5.90 -15.37 1.64
N HIS A 259 5.60 -14.34 2.43
CA HIS A 259 4.87 -14.49 3.67
C HIS A 259 3.51 -15.14 3.41
N TRP A 260 2.70 -14.56 2.53
CA TRP A 260 1.36 -15.09 2.22
C TRP A 260 1.38 -16.50 1.60
N MET A 261 2.38 -16.81 0.77
CA MET A 261 2.55 -18.18 0.26
C MET A 261 2.84 -19.20 1.38
N ARG A 262 3.56 -18.81 2.43
CA ARG A 262 3.77 -19.68 3.60
C ARG A 262 2.51 -19.84 4.46
N GLU A 263 1.65 -18.81 4.46
CA GLU A 263 0.34 -18.83 5.13
C GLU A 263 -0.78 -19.49 4.28
N GLY A 264 -0.43 -20.13 3.16
CA GLY A 264 -1.35 -20.93 2.35
C GLY A 264 -2.02 -20.21 1.20
N VAL A 265 -1.56 -19.02 0.80
CA VAL A 265 -2.02 -18.31 -0.40
C VAL A 265 -1.28 -18.81 -1.64
N SER A 266 -2.00 -19.05 -2.73
CA SER A 266 -1.43 -19.40 -4.03
C SER A 266 -1.20 -18.15 -4.88
N VAL A 267 0.06 -17.83 -5.19
CA VAL A 267 0.43 -16.75 -6.10
C VAL A 267 0.95 -17.36 -7.39
N VAL A 268 0.19 -17.24 -8.48
CA VAL A 268 0.51 -17.91 -9.77
C VAL A 268 1.71 -17.25 -10.45
N ASP A 269 1.79 -15.94 -10.43
CA ASP A 269 2.92 -15.20 -10.96
C ASP A 269 3.34 -14.07 -9.99
N PRO A 270 4.35 -14.32 -9.14
CA PRO A 270 4.85 -13.30 -8.22
C PRO A 270 5.44 -12.06 -8.90
N SER A 271 5.84 -12.17 -10.16
CA SER A 271 6.49 -11.04 -10.87
C SER A 271 5.51 -9.94 -11.28
N THR A 272 4.24 -10.29 -11.45
CA THR A 272 3.17 -9.35 -11.84
C THR A 272 2.13 -9.13 -10.76
N THR A 273 2.29 -9.74 -9.60
CA THR A 273 1.39 -9.60 -8.44
C THR A 273 1.95 -8.61 -7.44
N TRP A 274 1.15 -7.62 -7.04
CA TRP A 274 1.51 -6.59 -6.08
C TRP A 274 0.54 -6.57 -4.91
N VAL A 275 1.08 -6.60 -3.70
CA VAL A 275 0.28 -6.63 -2.46
C VAL A 275 0.84 -5.63 -1.47
N HIS A 276 0.03 -4.68 -1.01
CA HIS A 276 0.42 -3.74 0.02
C HIS A 276 0.62 -4.43 1.37
N ALA A 277 1.43 -3.82 2.22
CA ALA A 277 1.78 -4.38 3.53
C ALA A 277 0.57 -4.46 4.50
N SER A 278 -0.47 -3.64 4.28
CA SER A 278 -1.71 -3.61 5.06
C SER A 278 -2.80 -4.56 4.58
N VAL A 279 -2.57 -5.29 3.49
CA VAL A 279 -3.53 -6.26 2.94
C VAL A 279 -3.55 -7.52 3.78
N ASP A 280 -4.75 -8.07 4.01
CA ASP A 280 -4.96 -9.32 4.74
C ASP A 280 -5.51 -10.41 3.81
N LEU A 281 -4.89 -11.59 3.81
CA LEU A 281 -5.25 -12.71 2.96
C LEU A 281 -5.46 -13.97 3.80
N ALA A 282 -6.62 -14.61 3.65
CA ALA A 282 -6.87 -15.89 4.28
C ALA A 282 -6.21 -17.06 3.50
N PRO A 283 -6.04 -18.24 4.12
CA PRO A 283 -5.59 -19.45 3.43
C PRO A 283 -6.47 -19.82 2.22
N ASP A 284 -5.90 -20.55 1.26
CA ASP A 284 -6.54 -20.99 0.02
C ASP A 284 -7.00 -19.87 -0.94
N VAL A 285 -6.61 -18.63 -0.69
CA VAL A 285 -6.75 -17.53 -1.67
C VAL A 285 -5.84 -17.80 -2.86
N VAL A 286 -6.35 -17.56 -4.08
CA VAL A 286 -5.58 -17.68 -5.33
C VAL A 286 -5.45 -16.32 -5.99
N LEU A 287 -4.20 -15.85 -6.15
CA LEU A 287 -3.87 -14.62 -6.87
C LEU A 287 -3.34 -14.97 -8.27
N LEU A 288 -4.07 -14.55 -9.31
CA LEU A 288 -3.72 -14.73 -10.72
C LEU A 288 -2.83 -13.57 -11.22
N PRO A 289 -2.14 -13.74 -12.37
CA PRO A 289 -1.22 -12.72 -12.90
C PRO A 289 -1.85 -11.34 -13.06
N GLY A 290 -1.09 -10.28 -12.82
CA GLY A 290 -1.56 -8.90 -12.97
C GLY A 290 -2.50 -8.43 -11.87
N THR A 291 -2.49 -9.09 -10.71
CA THR A 291 -3.30 -8.68 -9.55
C THR A 291 -2.55 -7.63 -8.72
N SER A 292 -3.25 -6.53 -8.37
CA SER A 292 -2.80 -5.53 -7.38
C SER A 292 -3.83 -5.41 -6.26
N LEU A 293 -3.38 -5.63 -5.02
CA LEU A 293 -4.19 -5.48 -3.81
C LEU A 293 -3.59 -4.37 -2.95
N GLU A 294 -4.38 -3.33 -2.70
CA GLU A 294 -3.88 -2.08 -2.13
C GLU A 294 -4.73 -1.64 -0.93
N GLY A 295 -4.16 -0.74 -0.11
CA GLY A 295 -4.82 -0.20 1.07
C GLY A 295 -5.19 -1.28 2.09
N ALA A 296 -6.33 -1.15 2.72
CA ALA A 296 -6.88 -2.09 3.70
C ALA A 296 -7.72 -3.22 3.05
N THR A 297 -7.32 -3.67 1.86
CA THR A 297 -8.03 -4.78 1.18
C THR A 297 -7.88 -6.08 1.97
N SER A 298 -9.01 -6.78 2.16
CA SER A 298 -9.04 -8.11 2.78
C SER A 298 -9.70 -9.15 1.87
N VAL A 299 -9.13 -10.36 1.83
CA VAL A 299 -9.62 -11.45 0.97
C VAL A 299 -9.80 -12.70 1.79
N ALA A 300 -11.05 -13.17 1.89
CA ALA A 300 -11.42 -14.35 2.65
C ALA A 300 -11.08 -15.66 1.93
N ALA A 301 -11.11 -16.76 2.67
CA ALA A 301 -10.65 -18.07 2.24
C ALA A 301 -11.31 -18.57 0.94
N GLY A 302 -10.52 -19.22 0.11
CA GLY A 302 -10.96 -19.84 -1.15
C GLY A 302 -11.33 -18.85 -2.27
N ALA A 303 -11.17 -17.54 -2.06
CA ALA A 303 -11.45 -16.55 -3.09
C ALA A 303 -10.36 -16.55 -4.18
N GLN A 304 -10.76 -16.26 -5.42
CA GLN A 304 -9.86 -16.15 -6.56
C GLN A 304 -9.87 -14.73 -7.12
N ILE A 305 -8.71 -14.09 -7.14
CA ILE A 305 -8.55 -12.70 -7.61
C ILE A 305 -7.64 -12.67 -8.84
N GLY A 306 -8.08 -11.97 -9.87
CA GLY A 306 -7.34 -11.84 -11.12
C GLY A 306 -7.93 -12.69 -12.26
N PRO A 307 -7.24 -12.72 -13.45
CA PRO A 307 -6.07 -11.88 -13.74
C PRO A 307 -6.44 -10.38 -13.92
N ASP A 308 -5.42 -9.53 -14.03
CA ASP A 308 -5.56 -8.10 -14.37
C ASP A 308 -6.62 -7.38 -13.50
N THR A 309 -6.51 -7.52 -12.18
CA THR A 309 -7.48 -7.00 -11.20
C THR A 309 -6.78 -6.08 -10.19
N THR A 310 -7.36 -4.90 -9.98
CA THR A 310 -6.89 -3.95 -8.97
C THR A 310 -8.01 -3.70 -7.95
N LEU A 311 -7.71 -3.95 -6.67
CA LEU A 311 -8.64 -3.71 -5.55
C LEU A 311 -7.96 -2.82 -4.51
N ILE A 312 -8.63 -1.72 -4.14
CA ILE A 312 -8.15 -0.72 -3.18
C ILE A 312 -9.19 -0.56 -2.08
N ASP A 313 -8.86 -0.92 -0.85
CA ASP A 313 -9.78 -0.88 0.29
C ASP A 313 -11.08 -1.68 0.02
N VAL A 314 -10.94 -2.92 -0.43
CA VAL A 314 -12.06 -3.81 -0.79
C VAL A 314 -12.09 -5.04 0.12
N GLU A 315 -13.28 -5.33 0.65
CA GLU A 315 -13.52 -6.59 1.36
C GLU A 315 -14.05 -7.64 0.37
N VAL A 316 -13.38 -8.79 0.29
CA VAL A 316 -13.78 -9.92 -0.58
C VAL A 316 -14.13 -11.13 0.28
N GLY A 317 -15.37 -11.59 0.15
CA GLY A 317 -15.92 -12.73 0.90
C GLY A 317 -15.42 -14.08 0.40
N GLU A 318 -15.67 -15.12 1.22
CA GLU A 318 -15.25 -16.49 0.97
C GLU A 318 -15.71 -17.03 -0.42
N ASN A 319 -14.82 -17.74 -1.10
CA ASN A 319 -15.08 -18.36 -2.39
C ASN A 319 -15.58 -17.39 -3.49
N ALA A 320 -15.38 -16.10 -3.33
CA ALA A 320 -15.71 -15.11 -4.36
C ALA A 320 -14.72 -15.19 -5.52
N VAL A 321 -15.17 -14.85 -6.73
CA VAL A 321 -14.35 -14.82 -7.94
C VAL A 321 -14.37 -13.41 -8.52
N VAL A 322 -13.20 -12.77 -8.62
CA VAL A 322 -13.06 -11.40 -9.15
C VAL A 322 -12.07 -11.40 -10.30
N THR A 323 -12.53 -11.13 -11.50
CA THR A 323 -11.73 -11.26 -12.73
C THR A 323 -11.69 -9.93 -13.49
N ARG A 324 -10.49 -9.46 -13.90
CA ARG A 324 -10.30 -8.25 -14.74
C ARG A 324 -11.18 -7.08 -14.29
N THR A 325 -11.06 -6.74 -13.01
CA THR A 325 -11.95 -5.78 -12.35
C THR A 325 -11.15 -4.67 -11.69
N GLN A 326 -11.68 -3.45 -11.73
CA GLN A 326 -11.24 -2.38 -10.86
C GLN A 326 -12.26 -2.18 -9.74
N GLY A 327 -11.82 -2.16 -8.48
CA GLY A 327 -12.66 -1.93 -7.32
C GLY A 327 -12.01 -1.02 -6.30
N SER A 328 -12.80 -0.13 -5.69
CA SER A 328 -12.35 0.67 -4.56
C SER A 328 -13.46 0.88 -3.54
N LEU A 329 -13.10 0.90 -2.24
CA LEU A 329 -14.02 1.16 -1.11
C LEU A 329 -15.34 0.41 -1.29
N SER A 330 -15.28 -0.91 -1.50
CA SER A 330 -16.43 -1.75 -1.83
C SER A 330 -16.38 -3.11 -1.13
N VAL A 331 -17.53 -3.78 -1.08
CA VAL A 331 -17.69 -5.10 -0.46
C VAL A 331 -18.22 -6.09 -1.48
N ILE A 332 -17.55 -7.23 -1.61
CA ILE A 332 -17.91 -8.35 -2.48
C ILE A 332 -18.26 -9.55 -1.59
N GLY A 333 -19.52 -9.94 -1.54
CA GLY A 333 -20.01 -11.00 -0.66
C GLY A 333 -19.51 -12.40 -1.01
N ALA A 334 -19.67 -13.32 -0.07
CA ALA A 334 -19.25 -14.72 -0.24
C ALA A 334 -19.88 -15.37 -1.47
N GLY A 335 -19.08 -16.12 -2.24
CA GLY A 335 -19.51 -16.82 -3.46
C GLY A 335 -19.95 -15.90 -4.60
N ALA A 336 -19.74 -14.60 -4.49
CA ALA A 336 -20.08 -13.65 -5.52
C ALA A 336 -19.12 -13.75 -6.72
N ASN A 337 -19.59 -13.34 -7.90
CA ASN A 337 -18.81 -13.36 -9.13
C ASN A 337 -18.77 -11.97 -9.75
N VAL A 338 -17.56 -11.41 -9.95
CA VAL A 338 -17.37 -10.06 -10.49
C VAL A 338 -16.46 -10.10 -11.72
N GLY A 339 -16.90 -9.41 -12.76
CA GLY A 339 -16.12 -9.25 -13.99
C GLY A 339 -16.52 -10.22 -15.12
N PRO A 340 -15.69 -10.31 -16.19
CA PRO A 340 -14.55 -9.43 -16.43
C PRO A 340 -14.96 -8.00 -16.83
N PHE A 341 -14.01 -7.05 -16.72
CA PHE A 341 -14.19 -5.64 -17.10
C PHE A 341 -15.31 -4.94 -16.33
N ALA A 342 -15.42 -5.21 -15.04
CA ALA A 342 -16.31 -4.51 -14.12
C ALA A 342 -15.59 -3.35 -13.43
N TYR A 343 -16.35 -2.31 -13.05
CA TYR A 343 -15.85 -1.20 -12.27
C TYR A 343 -16.71 -1.00 -11.02
N LEU A 344 -16.17 -1.31 -9.84
CA LEU A 344 -16.80 -1.10 -8.55
C LEU A 344 -16.25 0.18 -7.93
N ARG A 345 -17.09 1.21 -7.90
CA ARG A 345 -16.76 2.50 -7.30
C ARG A 345 -17.15 2.53 -5.82
N PRO A 346 -16.64 3.54 -5.06
CA PRO A 346 -16.91 3.66 -3.64
C PRO A 346 -18.39 3.53 -3.27
N GLY A 347 -18.64 2.82 -2.15
CA GLY A 347 -19.98 2.57 -1.63
C GLY A 347 -20.73 1.44 -2.31
N THR A 348 -20.07 0.65 -3.16
CA THR A 348 -20.70 -0.52 -3.80
C THR A 348 -20.62 -1.73 -2.86
N THR A 349 -21.76 -2.38 -2.64
CA THR A 349 -21.87 -3.65 -1.90
C THR A 349 -22.57 -4.68 -2.78
N LEU A 350 -21.95 -5.84 -2.98
CA LEU A 350 -22.51 -6.99 -3.66
C LEU A 350 -22.77 -8.10 -2.66
N GLY A 351 -24.02 -8.50 -2.48
CA GLY A 351 -24.42 -9.56 -1.56
C GLY A 351 -23.92 -10.95 -1.96
N ALA A 352 -23.98 -11.88 -1.03
CA ALA A 352 -23.54 -13.27 -1.23
C ALA A 352 -24.18 -13.91 -2.47
N GLY A 353 -23.38 -14.63 -3.28
CA GLY A 353 -23.80 -15.28 -4.51
C GLY A 353 -24.26 -14.31 -5.61
N GLY A 354 -24.09 -13.02 -5.42
CA GLY A 354 -24.44 -11.98 -6.39
C GLY A 354 -23.50 -11.98 -7.60
N LYS A 355 -23.95 -11.37 -8.71
CA LYS A 355 -23.16 -11.31 -9.95
C LYS A 355 -23.14 -9.90 -10.54
N ILE A 356 -21.95 -9.38 -10.72
CA ILE A 356 -21.65 -8.20 -11.55
C ILE A 356 -20.83 -8.69 -12.74
N GLY A 357 -21.32 -8.52 -13.97
CA GLY A 357 -20.66 -9.05 -15.15
C GLY A 357 -19.96 -8.00 -16.00
N THR A 358 -19.78 -8.35 -17.27
CA THR A 358 -18.94 -7.62 -18.22
C THR A 358 -19.45 -6.21 -18.52
N PHE A 359 -18.57 -5.23 -18.41
CA PHE A 359 -18.83 -3.80 -18.65
C PHE A 359 -19.96 -3.23 -17.80
N VAL A 360 -20.03 -3.65 -16.55
CA VAL A 360 -20.92 -3.08 -15.54
C VAL A 360 -20.14 -2.13 -14.65
N GLU A 361 -20.67 -0.93 -14.50
CA GLU A 361 -20.20 0.05 -13.53
C GLU A 361 -21.21 0.17 -12.39
N ALA A 362 -20.77 0.03 -11.15
CA ALA A 362 -21.58 0.21 -9.94
C ALA A 362 -20.96 1.30 -9.05
N LYS A 363 -21.79 2.23 -8.58
CA LYS A 363 -21.39 3.34 -7.72
C LYS A 363 -22.42 3.58 -6.64
N ASN A 364 -22.00 3.61 -5.36
CA ASN A 364 -22.93 3.80 -4.24
C ASN A 364 -24.16 2.91 -4.40
N ALA A 365 -23.93 1.62 -4.71
CA ALA A 365 -24.97 0.66 -5.06
C ALA A 365 -24.99 -0.49 -4.05
N ARG A 366 -26.16 -0.79 -3.50
CA ARG A 366 -26.40 -1.95 -2.65
C ARG A 366 -27.12 -3.01 -3.45
N ILE A 367 -26.46 -4.13 -3.72
CA ILE A 367 -26.93 -5.22 -4.56
C ILE A 367 -27.13 -6.44 -3.67
N GLY A 368 -28.38 -6.90 -3.53
CA GLY A 368 -28.78 -7.97 -2.62
C GLY A 368 -28.23 -9.34 -2.99
N ALA A 369 -28.33 -10.29 -2.04
CA ALA A 369 -27.86 -11.65 -2.22
C ALA A 369 -28.49 -12.31 -3.46
N GLY A 370 -27.67 -12.98 -4.28
CA GLY A 370 -28.10 -13.66 -5.49
C GLY A 370 -28.59 -12.76 -6.63
N ALA A 371 -28.60 -11.44 -6.45
CA ALA A 371 -29.00 -10.51 -7.51
C ALA A 371 -27.91 -10.43 -8.60
N LYS A 372 -28.37 -10.16 -9.84
CA LYS A 372 -27.51 -10.25 -11.03
C LYS A 372 -27.62 -9.00 -11.90
N ALA A 373 -26.47 -8.42 -12.25
CA ALA A 373 -26.32 -7.40 -13.28
C ALA A 373 -25.21 -7.85 -14.24
N PRO A 374 -25.51 -8.76 -15.19
CA PRO A 374 -24.48 -9.49 -15.91
C PRO A 374 -23.82 -8.74 -17.07
N HIS A 375 -24.41 -7.65 -17.60
CA HIS A 375 -23.94 -7.05 -18.86
C HIS A 375 -24.22 -5.56 -18.99
N LEU A 376 -23.21 -4.77 -19.40
CA LEU A 376 -23.34 -3.45 -20.02
C LEU A 376 -24.26 -2.45 -19.27
N SER A 377 -24.24 -2.44 -17.94
CA SER A 377 -25.18 -1.65 -17.13
C SER A 377 -24.48 -0.61 -16.28
N TYR A 378 -25.17 0.51 -16.03
CA TYR A 378 -24.75 1.49 -15.03
C TYR A 378 -25.69 1.47 -13.82
N LEU A 379 -25.14 1.17 -12.64
CA LEU A 379 -25.87 1.04 -11.38
C LEU A 379 -25.44 2.17 -10.44
N GLY A 380 -25.99 3.36 -10.64
CA GLY A 380 -25.65 4.55 -9.83
C GLY A 380 -26.71 4.82 -8.77
N ASP A 381 -26.28 5.03 -7.50
CA ASP A 381 -27.15 5.32 -6.35
C ASP A 381 -28.36 4.35 -6.29
N ALA A 382 -28.06 3.04 -6.37
CA ALA A 382 -29.03 1.99 -6.56
C ALA A 382 -29.22 1.11 -5.31
N VAL A 383 -30.45 0.71 -5.03
CA VAL A 383 -30.77 -0.36 -4.08
C VAL A 383 -31.43 -1.47 -4.86
N ILE A 384 -30.81 -2.64 -4.95
CA ILE A 384 -31.31 -3.79 -5.73
C ILE A 384 -31.54 -4.93 -4.77
N GLY A 385 -32.78 -5.41 -4.72
CA GLY A 385 -33.24 -6.48 -3.84
C GLY A 385 -32.62 -7.85 -4.16
N ALA A 386 -32.73 -8.76 -3.21
CA ALA A 386 -32.22 -10.12 -3.36
C ALA A 386 -32.82 -10.84 -4.56
N GLY A 387 -32.01 -11.58 -5.32
CA GLY A 387 -32.45 -12.37 -6.46
C GLY A 387 -32.92 -11.58 -7.67
N ALA A 388 -32.91 -10.25 -7.65
CA ALA A 388 -33.30 -9.42 -8.79
C ALA A 388 -32.37 -9.63 -9.99
N ASN A 389 -32.90 -9.53 -11.21
CA ASN A 389 -32.15 -9.67 -12.44
C ASN A 389 -32.18 -8.39 -13.27
N ILE A 390 -31.07 -7.75 -13.41
CA ILE A 390 -30.89 -6.53 -14.21
C ILE A 390 -30.42 -6.93 -15.61
N GLY A 391 -31.28 -6.66 -16.61
CA GLY A 391 -31.01 -6.98 -18.02
C GLY A 391 -29.84 -6.19 -18.61
N ALA A 392 -29.31 -6.64 -19.72
CA ALA A 392 -28.20 -5.99 -20.41
C ALA A 392 -28.56 -4.55 -20.84
N GLY A 393 -27.65 -3.62 -20.64
CA GLY A 393 -27.82 -2.23 -21.07
C GLY A 393 -28.79 -1.41 -20.22
N VAL A 394 -29.11 -1.85 -19.02
CA VAL A 394 -29.98 -1.09 -18.10
C VAL A 394 -29.18 0.07 -17.49
N ILE A 395 -29.81 1.25 -17.49
CA ILE A 395 -29.22 2.48 -16.93
C ILE A 395 -30.09 2.97 -15.78
N PHE A 396 -29.47 3.12 -14.61
CA PHE A 396 -30.04 3.84 -13.47
C PHE A 396 -29.71 5.33 -13.63
N ALA A 397 -30.67 6.09 -14.21
CA ALA A 397 -30.47 7.53 -14.46
C ALA A 397 -30.64 8.30 -13.14
N ASN A 398 -29.59 8.35 -12.35
CA ASN A 398 -29.58 8.86 -10.98
C ASN A 398 -29.34 10.35 -10.85
N TYR A 399 -29.04 11.08 -11.93
CA TYR A 399 -28.70 12.50 -11.93
C TYR A 399 -29.55 13.32 -12.88
N ASP A 400 -30.22 14.34 -12.38
CA ASP A 400 -31.13 15.23 -13.14
C ASP A 400 -30.44 16.49 -13.70
N GLY A 401 -29.13 16.61 -13.55
CA GLY A 401 -28.36 17.81 -13.88
C GLY A 401 -28.02 18.70 -12.67
N VAL A 402 -28.70 18.50 -11.54
CA VAL A 402 -28.51 19.27 -10.29
C VAL A 402 -28.38 18.34 -9.09
N ARG A 403 -29.24 17.34 -8.95
CA ARG A 403 -29.34 16.43 -7.80
C ARG A 403 -29.19 14.98 -8.22
N LYS A 404 -28.69 14.18 -7.29
CA LYS A 404 -28.71 12.72 -7.41
C LYS A 404 -29.85 12.15 -6.59
N SER A 405 -30.49 11.14 -7.13
CA SER A 405 -31.61 10.44 -6.48
C SER A 405 -31.42 8.93 -6.59
N THR A 406 -32.02 8.19 -5.68
CA THR A 406 -31.92 6.75 -5.59
C THR A 406 -33.02 6.05 -6.41
N THR A 407 -32.64 4.96 -7.06
CA THR A 407 -33.57 3.99 -7.62
C THR A 407 -33.60 2.74 -6.75
N THR A 408 -34.77 2.29 -6.36
CA THR A 408 -34.99 1.02 -5.65
C THR A 408 -35.63 0.00 -6.58
N VAL A 409 -35.00 -1.18 -6.67
CA VAL A 409 -35.52 -2.37 -7.37
C VAL A 409 -35.73 -3.45 -6.32
N GLY A 410 -36.91 -4.01 -6.25
CA GLY A 410 -37.34 -4.99 -5.27
C GLY A 410 -36.68 -6.35 -5.41
N ALA A 411 -37.02 -7.24 -4.49
CA ALA A 411 -36.55 -8.63 -4.52
C ALA A 411 -37.19 -9.41 -5.67
N TYR A 412 -36.39 -10.23 -6.35
CA TYR A 412 -36.79 -11.08 -7.47
C TYR A 412 -37.40 -10.33 -8.66
N ASP A 413 -37.15 -9.03 -8.78
CA ASP A 413 -37.56 -8.24 -9.93
C ASP A 413 -36.81 -8.65 -11.20
N PHE A 414 -37.47 -8.51 -12.33
CA PHE A 414 -36.87 -8.66 -13.64
C PHE A 414 -36.89 -7.35 -14.40
N VAL A 415 -35.74 -6.72 -14.56
CA VAL A 415 -35.59 -5.50 -15.37
C VAL A 415 -35.13 -5.88 -16.78
N GLY A 416 -36.00 -5.70 -17.77
CA GLY A 416 -35.69 -6.04 -19.17
C GLY A 416 -34.54 -5.20 -19.75
N SER A 417 -33.83 -5.81 -20.70
CA SER A 417 -32.66 -5.18 -21.35
C SER A 417 -32.96 -3.82 -21.99
N ASN A 418 -31.95 -2.93 -22.02
CA ASN A 418 -32.05 -1.58 -22.58
C ASN A 418 -33.16 -0.70 -21.96
N SER A 419 -33.48 -0.96 -20.68
CA SER A 419 -34.41 -0.10 -19.94
C SER A 419 -33.65 1.02 -19.22
N VAL A 420 -34.29 2.17 -19.05
CA VAL A 420 -33.83 3.30 -18.30
C VAL A 420 -34.74 3.51 -17.10
N LEU A 421 -34.17 3.48 -15.88
CA LEU A 421 -34.88 3.77 -14.65
C LEU A 421 -34.53 5.20 -14.23
N VAL A 422 -35.50 6.11 -14.33
CA VAL A 422 -35.26 7.54 -14.03
C VAL A 422 -35.54 7.80 -12.56
N ALA A 423 -34.51 8.03 -11.81
CA ALA A 423 -34.61 8.28 -10.37
C ALA A 423 -35.21 9.67 -10.03
N PRO A 424 -35.97 9.79 -8.93
CA PRO A 424 -36.31 8.72 -7.99
C PRO A 424 -37.40 7.82 -8.50
N VAL A 425 -37.23 6.48 -8.41
CA VAL A 425 -38.26 5.51 -8.77
C VAL A 425 -38.11 4.29 -7.87
N GLU A 426 -39.24 3.71 -7.49
CA GLU A 426 -39.35 2.48 -6.71
C GLU A 426 -40.09 1.41 -7.51
N ILE A 427 -39.45 0.26 -7.66
CA ILE A 427 -39.99 -0.94 -8.28
C ILE A 427 -40.15 -1.95 -7.16
N ALA A 428 -41.40 -2.34 -6.85
CA ALA A 428 -41.72 -3.22 -5.74
C ALA A 428 -41.51 -4.69 -6.10
N ASP A 429 -41.35 -5.54 -5.08
CA ASP A 429 -40.97 -6.95 -5.19
C ASP A 429 -41.74 -7.74 -6.26
N GLY A 430 -41.06 -8.56 -7.03
CA GLY A 430 -41.62 -9.45 -8.05
C GLY A 430 -42.13 -8.75 -9.31
N ALA A 431 -41.85 -7.47 -9.49
CA ALA A 431 -42.25 -6.73 -10.67
C ALA A 431 -41.40 -7.04 -11.91
N TYR A 432 -41.98 -6.78 -13.08
CA TYR A 432 -41.34 -6.93 -14.38
C TYR A 432 -41.30 -5.62 -15.14
N ILE A 433 -40.12 -5.27 -15.66
CA ILE A 433 -39.96 -4.16 -16.59
C ILE A 433 -39.75 -4.73 -17.99
N ALA A 434 -40.61 -4.35 -18.93
CA ALA A 434 -40.46 -4.78 -20.31
C ALA A 434 -39.23 -4.17 -20.96
N ALA A 435 -38.47 -4.96 -21.71
CA ALA A 435 -37.23 -4.51 -22.36
C ALA A 435 -37.45 -3.24 -23.22
N GLY A 436 -36.49 -2.32 -23.18
CA GLY A 436 -36.54 -1.04 -23.92
C GLY A 436 -37.53 -0.02 -23.33
N SER A 437 -37.89 -0.14 -22.05
CA SER A 437 -38.78 0.79 -21.36
C SER A 437 -38.00 1.91 -20.66
N THR A 438 -38.61 3.12 -20.63
CA THR A 438 -38.15 4.23 -19.76
C THR A 438 -39.17 4.38 -18.62
N ILE A 439 -38.74 4.06 -17.40
CA ILE A 439 -39.57 4.05 -16.20
C ILE A 439 -39.35 5.34 -15.41
N THR A 440 -40.43 6.11 -15.23
CA THR A 440 -40.42 7.41 -14.55
C THR A 440 -41.40 7.48 -13.37
N GLY A 441 -42.13 6.42 -13.12
CA GLY A 441 -43.10 6.27 -12.01
C GLY A 441 -42.92 4.95 -11.31
N ASN A 442 -43.37 4.87 -10.07
CA ASN A 442 -43.27 3.64 -9.27
C ASN A 442 -44.07 2.49 -9.90
N VAL A 443 -43.58 1.26 -9.68
CA VAL A 443 -44.19 0.03 -10.19
C VAL A 443 -44.59 -0.82 -8.99
N GLY A 444 -45.87 -1.23 -8.94
CA GLY A 444 -46.44 -2.02 -7.86
C GLY A 444 -45.96 -3.48 -7.85
N PRO A 445 -46.17 -4.20 -6.74
CA PRO A 445 -45.75 -5.60 -6.62
C PRO A 445 -46.36 -6.49 -7.69
N GLY A 446 -45.54 -7.29 -8.39
CA GLY A 446 -45.96 -8.20 -9.41
C GLY A 446 -46.51 -7.56 -10.70
N GLU A 447 -46.38 -6.24 -10.85
CA GLU A 447 -46.81 -5.53 -12.06
C GLU A 447 -45.82 -5.69 -13.22
N LEU A 448 -46.36 -5.65 -14.45
CA LEU A 448 -45.55 -5.48 -15.66
C LEU A 448 -45.62 -4.03 -16.14
N ALA A 449 -44.50 -3.31 -16.00
CA ALA A 449 -44.38 -1.96 -16.54
C ALA A 449 -43.85 -1.98 -17.99
N VAL A 450 -44.60 -1.31 -18.90
CA VAL A 450 -44.22 -1.18 -20.32
C VAL A 450 -44.31 0.27 -20.73
N SER A 451 -43.16 0.85 -21.05
CA SER A 451 -43.05 2.27 -21.50
C SER A 451 -42.23 2.35 -22.78
N ARG A 452 -42.87 1.90 -23.90
CA ARG A 452 -42.26 1.93 -25.24
C ARG A 452 -43.37 1.96 -26.31
N SER A 453 -43.07 2.46 -27.51
CA SER A 453 -43.95 2.48 -28.64
C SER A 453 -44.27 1.06 -29.14
N ARG A 454 -45.50 0.88 -29.66
CA ARG A 454 -45.87 -0.39 -30.34
C ARG A 454 -45.02 -0.57 -31.62
N GLN A 455 -44.52 -1.76 -31.84
CA GLN A 455 -43.83 -2.10 -33.08
C GLN A 455 -44.75 -1.94 -34.28
N ARG A 456 -44.23 -1.28 -35.32
CA ARG A 456 -44.87 -1.14 -36.61
C ARG A 456 -43.97 -1.71 -37.71
N ASN A 457 -44.46 -2.75 -38.39
CA ASN A 457 -43.78 -3.30 -39.56
C ASN A 457 -44.29 -2.60 -40.81
N VAL A 458 -43.40 -2.15 -41.66
CA VAL A 458 -43.71 -1.51 -42.94
C VAL A 458 -43.36 -2.48 -44.05
N SER A 459 -44.38 -3.18 -44.54
CA SER A 459 -44.22 -4.16 -45.62
C SER A 459 -43.67 -3.53 -46.90
N GLY A 460 -42.78 -4.22 -47.57
CA GLY A 460 -42.16 -3.80 -48.82
C GLY A 460 -41.26 -2.56 -48.71
N TRP A 461 -40.87 -2.15 -47.48
CA TRP A 461 -39.99 -0.95 -47.29
C TRP A 461 -38.65 -1.07 -48.02
N VAL A 462 -37.99 -2.25 -47.94
CA VAL A 462 -36.72 -2.51 -48.59
C VAL A 462 -36.87 -2.46 -50.12
N ALA A 463 -37.89 -3.08 -50.67
CA ALA A 463 -38.14 -3.07 -52.08
C ALA A 463 -38.34 -1.65 -52.63
N ARG A 464 -39.04 -0.78 -51.87
CA ARG A 464 -39.32 0.62 -52.28
C ARG A 464 -38.14 1.58 -52.03
N LYS A 465 -37.40 1.37 -50.97
CA LYS A 465 -36.41 2.36 -50.50
C LYS A 465 -34.94 1.91 -50.65
N ARG A 466 -34.71 0.67 -51.03
CA ARG A 466 -33.36 0.08 -51.13
C ARG A 466 -33.18 -0.76 -52.41
N THR A 467 -33.89 -0.44 -53.45
CA THR A 467 -33.87 -1.13 -54.77
C THR A 467 -32.44 -1.36 -55.26
N GLY A 468 -32.15 -2.51 -55.83
CA GLY A 468 -30.85 -2.87 -56.41
C GLY A 468 -29.75 -3.20 -55.41
N THR A 469 -30.00 -3.12 -54.09
CA THR A 469 -29.01 -3.46 -53.06
C THR A 469 -28.99 -4.98 -52.77
N LYS A 470 -27.91 -5.44 -52.11
CA LYS A 470 -27.81 -6.82 -51.60
C LYS A 470 -28.94 -7.15 -50.66
N THR A 471 -29.41 -6.21 -49.84
CA THR A 471 -30.52 -6.35 -48.90
C THR A 471 -31.82 -6.57 -49.64
N ALA A 472 -32.07 -5.87 -50.78
CA ALA A 472 -33.27 -6.08 -51.55
C ALA A 472 -33.31 -7.49 -52.19
N ARG A 473 -32.20 -7.91 -52.78
CA ARG A 473 -32.11 -9.29 -53.32
C ARG A 473 -32.28 -10.38 -52.27
N ALA A 474 -31.72 -10.19 -51.09
CA ALA A 474 -31.92 -11.14 -49.97
C ALA A 474 -33.39 -11.20 -49.50
N ALA A 475 -34.09 -10.05 -49.47
CA ALA A 475 -35.50 -9.99 -49.11
C ALA A 475 -36.38 -10.65 -50.15
N GLU A 476 -36.11 -10.45 -51.45
CA GLU A 476 -36.84 -11.09 -52.57
C GLU A 476 -36.66 -12.61 -52.53
N ALA A 477 -35.42 -13.12 -52.39
CA ALA A 477 -35.16 -14.54 -52.27
C ALA A 477 -35.88 -15.19 -51.07
N ALA A 478 -35.95 -14.47 -49.91
CA ALA A 478 -36.63 -14.96 -48.71
C ALA A 478 -38.17 -14.96 -48.88
N LEU A 479 -38.74 -14.09 -49.71
CA LEU A 479 -40.18 -14.08 -50.02
C LEU A 479 -40.54 -15.24 -50.95
N GLU A 480 -39.71 -15.51 -51.97
CA GLU A 480 -39.90 -16.64 -52.90
C GLU A 480 -39.86 -18.00 -52.16
N GLN A 481 -39.03 -18.16 -51.11
CA GLN A 481 -38.99 -19.37 -50.30
C GLN A 481 -40.21 -19.55 -49.38
N LYS A 482 -41.00 -18.52 -49.14
CA LYS A 482 -42.18 -18.55 -48.28
C LYS A 482 -43.51 -18.77 -49.03
N GLU A 483 -43.51 -18.72 -50.34
CA GLU A 483 -44.71 -19.14 -51.12
C GLU A 483 -44.75 -20.66 -51.16
N PRO A 484 -45.78 -21.32 -50.57
CA PRO A 484 -45.94 -22.76 -50.70
C PRO A 484 -46.33 -23.08 -52.16
N SER A 485 -45.60 -24.00 -52.77
CA SER A 485 -45.93 -24.65 -54.04
C SER A 485 -47.28 -25.39 -53.98
#